data_66b991a9536a5857e7540110fb082eaa
#
_entry.id   66b991a9536a5857e7540110fb082eaa
#
_cell.length_a   1.000
_cell.length_b   1.000
_cell.length_c   1.000
_cell.angle_alpha   90.00
_cell.angle_beta   90.00
_cell.angle_gamma   90.00
#
_symmetry.space_group_name_H-M   'P 1'
#
loop_
_entity.id
_entity.type
_entity.pdbx_description
1 polymer ?
#
loop_
_entity_poly.entity_id
_entity_poly.type
_entity_poly.pdbx_seq_one_letter_code
_entity_poly.pdbx_strand_id
1 'polypeptide(L)'
;MAQDFSYRYPLVDGHGNFGSIDGDGAAAMRYTEARMSKLAGEMLRDLNKNTVDFGDNYDGSEREPLILPARFPSLLVNGASGIAVGMATSIPTHNLTEVINGTLALIENPDITIEQLMEYILAPDFPTGATIMGLSSVKKAYQTGMGTVCLLYTSDAADDLIGV
;
A
#
# COMPACT_ATOMS: atom_id res chain seq x y z
N MET A 1 -2.30 8.48 -5.58
CA MET A 1 -1.69 7.27 -6.20
C MET A 1 -0.30 7.56 -6.82
N ALA A 2 0.06 8.82 -7.10
CA ALA A 2 1.36 9.24 -7.62
C ALA A 2 2.34 9.76 -6.54
N GLN A 3 1.91 9.81 -5.28
CA GLN A 3 2.71 10.33 -4.18
C GLN A 3 3.55 9.20 -3.58
N ASP A 4 4.86 9.24 -3.76
CA ASP A 4 5.82 8.25 -3.29
C ASP A 4 5.98 8.24 -1.76
N PHE A 5 5.64 9.34 -1.08
CA PHE A 5 5.60 9.43 0.38
C PHE A 5 4.33 8.81 1.00
N SER A 6 3.28 8.53 0.21
CA SER A 6 2.03 7.90 0.67
C SER A 6 1.88 6.46 0.22
N TYR A 7 2.42 6.12 -0.95
CA TYR A 7 2.36 4.79 -1.55
C TYR A 7 3.72 4.14 -1.53
N ARG A 8 3.82 2.96 -0.93
CA ARG A 8 5.07 2.18 -0.96
C ARG A 8 5.45 1.75 -2.38
N TYR A 9 4.43 1.42 -3.18
CA TYR A 9 4.57 1.10 -4.60
C TYR A 9 3.52 1.88 -5.40
N PRO A 10 3.88 3.07 -5.92
CA PRO A 10 2.95 3.91 -6.66
C PRO A 10 2.36 3.22 -7.87
N LEU A 11 1.05 3.36 -8.06
CA LEU A 11 0.33 2.83 -9.22
C LEU A 11 0.24 3.84 -10.37
N VAL A 12 0.49 5.09 -10.08
CA VAL A 12 0.57 6.18 -11.08
C VAL A 12 1.98 6.74 -11.05
N ASP A 13 2.62 6.75 -12.22
CA ASP A 13 3.87 7.42 -12.47
C ASP A 13 3.57 8.88 -12.84
N GLY A 14 3.85 9.79 -11.91
CA GLY A 14 3.56 11.22 -12.02
C GLY A 14 4.79 12.01 -12.41
N HIS A 15 4.64 12.96 -13.33
CA HIS A 15 5.66 13.94 -13.67
C HIS A 15 5.17 15.34 -13.32
N GLY A 16 5.94 16.06 -12.52
CA GLY A 16 5.58 17.37 -11.98
C GLY A 16 5.33 17.33 -10.45
N ASN A 17 4.74 18.39 -9.93
CA ASN A 17 4.49 18.53 -8.49
C ASN A 17 3.12 17.93 -8.11
N PHE A 18 3.13 16.82 -7.40
CA PHE A 18 1.95 16.14 -6.83
C PHE A 18 1.79 16.37 -5.31
N GLY A 19 2.46 17.38 -4.76
CA GLY A 19 2.47 17.70 -3.34
C GLY A 19 3.73 17.18 -2.64
N SER A 20 3.87 17.54 -1.37
CA SER A 20 4.96 17.07 -0.50
C SER A 20 4.43 16.44 0.79
N ILE A 21 5.29 15.71 1.50
CA ILE A 21 4.98 15.15 2.82
C ILE A 21 4.70 16.26 3.85
N ASP A 22 5.27 17.44 3.65
CA ASP A 22 5.10 18.61 4.53
C ASP A 22 3.75 19.31 4.35
N GLY A 23 2.89 18.79 3.47
CA GLY A 23 1.53 19.28 3.27
C GLY A 23 1.39 20.32 2.16
N ASP A 24 2.42 20.55 1.35
CA ASP A 24 2.31 21.40 0.18
C ASP A 24 1.28 20.82 -0.81
N GLY A 25 0.43 21.68 -1.33
CA GLY A 25 -0.55 21.29 -2.33
C GLY A 25 0.08 20.89 -3.67
N ALA A 26 -0.58 20.00 -4.40
CA ALA A 26 -0.20 19.69 -5.76
C ALA A 26 -0.34 20.90 -6.68
N ALA A 27 0.48 20.96 -7.72
CA ALA A 27 0.35 21.96 -8.78
C ALA A 27 -0.99 21.79 -9.52
N ALA A 28 -1.43 22.83 -10.24
CA ALA A 28 -2.59 22.71 -11.11
C ALA A 28 -2.35 21.62 -12.18
N MET A 29 -3.41 20.85 -12.48
CA MET A 29 -3.31 19.68 -13.38
C MET A 29 -2.71 19.95 -14.76
N ARG A 30 -2.78 21.20 -15.24
CA ARG A 30 -2.17 21.59 -16.51
C ARG A 30 -0.62 21.60 -16.50
N TYR A 31 -0.01 21.49 -15.33
CA TYR A 31 1.45 21.45 -15.15
C TYR A 31 1.96 20.05 -14.78
N THR A 32 1.11 19.06 -14.76
CA THR A 32 1.45 17.69 -14.37
C THR A 32 1.09 16.70 -15.47
N GLU A 33 1.88 15.65 -15.56
CA GLU A 33 1.59 14.48 -16.39
C GLU A 33 1.40 13.26 -15.50
N ALA A 34 0.56 12.34 -15.91
CA ALA A 34 0.33 11.10 -15.22
C ALA A 34 0.24 9.94 -16.21
N ARG A 35 0.90 8.85 -15.88
CA ARG A 35 0.82 7.60 -16.63
C ARG A 35 0.70 6.42 -15.68
N MET A 36 0.22 5.31 -16.18
CA MET A 36 0.12 4.09 -15.40
C MET A 36 1.51 3.50 -15.16
N SER A 37 1.83 3.14 -13.92
CA SER A 37 3.08 2.45 -13.60
C SER A 37 3.09 1.02 -14.14
N LYS A 38 4.27 0.41 -14.26
CA LYS A 38 4.39 -0.99 -14.68
C LYS A 38 3.65 -1.94 -13.72
N LEU A 39 3.70 -1.66 -12.42
CA LEU A 39 3.01 -2.47 -11.41
C LEU A 39 1.49 -2.38 -11.55
N ALA A 40 0.95 -1.21 -11.86
CA ALA A 40 -0.47 -1.06 -12.15
C ALA A 40 -0.91 -1.90 -13.37
N GLY A 41 -0.04 -2.04 -14.36
CA GLY A 41 -0.27 -2.93 -15.49
C GLY A 41 -0.47 -4.39 -15.08
N GLU A 42 0.28 -4.88 -14.07
CA GLU A 42 0.11 -6.24 -13.54
C GLU A 42 -1.22 -6.44 -12.81
N MET A 43 -1.80 -5.39 -12.24
CA MET A 43 -3.13 -5.46 -11.61
C MET A 43 -4.25 -5.62 -12.65
N LEU A 44 -4.04 -5.17 -13.88
CA LEU A 44 -5.03 -5.18 -14.97
C LEU A 44 -4.82 -6.31 -15.97
N ARG A 45 -3.70 -7.02 -15.90
CA ARG A 45 -3.21 -7.93 -16.94
C ARG A 45 -4.20 -9.01 -17.37
N ASP A 46 -4.97 -9.54 -16.44
CA ASP A 46 -5.89 -10.65 -16.69
C ASP A 46 -7.37 -10.20 -16.84
N LEU A 47 -7.59 -8.90 -17.04
CA LEU A 47 -8.93 -8.30 -17.14
C LEU A 47 -9.78 -8.92 -18.27
N ASN A 48 -9.13 -9.27 -19.40
CA ASN A 48 -9.80 -9.84 -20.57
C ASN A 48 -10.01 -11.37 -20.47
N LYS A 49 -9.71 -11.98 -19.33
CA LYS A 49 -9.78 -13.45 -19.15
C LYS A 49 -10.99 -13.90 -18.33
N ASN A 50 -12.01 -13.05 -18.23
CA ASN A 50 -13.21 -13.35 -17.44
C ASN A 50 -12.91 -13.67 -15.96
N THR A 51 -11.98 -12.93 -15.36
CA THR A 51 -11.51 -13.12 -13.99
C THR A 51 -12.32 -12.31 -12.98
N VAL A 52 -13.07 -11.29 -13.43
CA VAL A 52 -13.83 -10.38 -12.60
C VAL A 52 -15.15 -10.00 -13.29
N ASP A 53 -16.13 -9.62 -12.49
CA ASP A 53 -17.41 -9.14 -12.99
C ASP A 53 -17.32 -7.68 -13.44
N PHE A 54 -18.13 -7.34 -14.44
CA PHE A 54 -18.27 -6.01 -15.01
C PHE A 54 -19.65 -5.44 -14.73
N GLY A 55 -19.69 -4.18 -14.30
CA GLY A 55 -20.90 -3.36 -14.17
C GLY A 55 -20.90 -2.20 -15.15
N ASP A 56 -22.01 -1.47 -15.19
CA ASP A 56 -22.09 -0.24 -15.95
C ASP A 56 -21.32 0.88 -15.23
N ASN A 57 -20.66 1.75 -16.01
CA ASN A 57 -20.06 2.98 -15.48
C ASN A 57 -21.14 3.98 -15.03
N TYR A 58 -20.75 5.16 -14.56
CA TYR A 58 -21.65 6.16 -14.00
C TYR A 58 -22.83 6.54 -14.91
N ASP A 59 -22.63 6.65 -16.20
CA ASP A 59 -23.65 7.04 -17.18
C ASP A 59 -24.20 5.87 -18.02
N GLY A 60 -23.76 4.65 -17.77
CA GLY A 60 -24.16 3.45 -18.49
C GLY A 60 -23.68 3.37 -19.95
N SER A 61 -22.77 4.25 -20.35
CA SER A 61 -22.24 4.28 -21.72
C SER A 61 -21.19 3.19 -21.97
N GLU A 62 -20.49 2.75 -20.93
CA GLU A 62 -19.43 1.75 -20.99
C GLU A 62 -19.53 0.79 -19.80
N ARG A 63 -18.84 -0.34 -19.88
CA ARG A 63 -18.74 -1.28 -18.77
C ARG A 63 -17.36 -1.21 -18.14
N GLU A 64 -17.31 -1.24 -16.80
CA GLU A 64 -16.09 -1.23 -16.02
C GLU A 64 -16.01 -2.45 -15.08
N PRO A 65 -14.80 -2.93 -14.72
CA PRO A 65 -14.66 -4.01 -13.77
C PRO A 65 -15.08 -3.53 -12.37
N LEU A 66 -15.89 -4.34 -11.67
CA LEU A 66 -16.30 -4.04 -10.30
C LEU A 66 -15.12 -4.14 -9.31
N ILE A 67 -14.17 -5.01 -9.60
CA ILE A 67 -12.89 -5.16 -8.87
C ILE A 67 -11.77 -5.41 -9.88
N LEU A 68 -10.53 -5.16 -9.48
CA LEU A 68 -9.37 -5.48 -10.31
C LEU A 68 -8.92 -6.92 -10.09
N PRO A 69 -8.46 -7.63 -11.14
CA PRO A 69 -8.00 -9.03 -11.02
C PRO A 69 -6.69 -9.22 -10.25
N ALA A 70 -6.06 -8.18 -9.81
CA ALA A 70 -4.83 -8.05 -9.05
C ALA A 70 -3.99 -9.33 -8.88
N ARG A 71 -2.77 -9.35 -9.43
CA ARG A 71 -1.86 -10.52 -9.37
C ARG A 71 -1.04 -10.63 -8.10
N PHE A 72 -1.16 -9.66 -7.20
CA PHE A 72 -0.49 -9.63 -5.89
C PHE A 72 -1.41 -8.99 -4.86
N PRO A 73 -1.25 -9.28 -3.56
CA PRO A 73 -2.09 -8.74 -2.49
C PRO A 73 -1.87 -7.24 -2.27
N SER A 74 -2.44 -6.40 -3.12
CA SER A 74 -2.24 -4.93 -3.11
C SER A 74 -2.68 -4.29 -1.79
N LEU A 75 -3.67 -4.87 -1.09
CA LEU A 75 -4.10 -4.39 0.22
C LEU A 75 -2.97 -4.41 1.26
N LEU A 76 -2.14 -5.44 1.27
CA LEU A 76 -0.98 -5.52 2.17
C LEU A 76 0.18 -4.67 1.66
N VAL A 77 0.44 -4.69 0.36
CA VAL A 77 1.59 -4.02 -0.25
C VAL A 77 1.49 -2.50 -0.11
N ASN A 78 0.35 -1.91 -0.48
CA ASN A 78 0.12 -0.47 -0.42
C ASN A 78 -0.71 -0.01 0.78
N GLY A 79 -1.21 -0.95 1.58
CA GLY A 79 -2.05 -0.62 2.71
C GLY A 79 -3.40 -0.03 2.31
N ALA A 80 -4.16 0.37 3.30
CA ALA A 80 -5.41 1.11 3.12
C ALA A 80 -5.69 1.95 4.37
N SER A 81 -6.26 3.13 4.18
CA SER A 81 -6.78 3.94 5.26
C SER A 81 -8.15 4.50 4.89
N GLY A 82 -9.04 4.57 5.86
CA GLY A 82 -10.36 5.11 5.64
C GLY A 82 -11.06 5.42 6.95
N ILE A 83 -11.93 6.43 6.91
CA ILE A 83 -12.73 6.88 8.04
C ILE A 83 -14.19 6.73 7.64
N ALA A 84 -14.95 6.00 8.44
CA ALA A 84 -16.37 5.83 8.31
C ALA A 84 -17.09 6.25 9.60
N VAL A 85 -18.42 6.32 9.56
CA VAL A 85 -19.21 6.59 10.77
C VAL A 85 -19.08 5.39 11.71
N GLY A 86 -18.55 5.63 12.91
CA GLY A 86 -18.42 4.62 13.95
C GLY A 86 -17.20 3.70 13.84
N MET A 87 -16.41 3.77 12.76
CA MET A 87 -15.18 2.98 12.63
C MET A 87 -14.17 3.63 11.68
N ALA A 88 -12.90 3.26 11.84
CA ALA A 88 -11.83 3.63 10.93
C ALA A 88 -10.92 2.42 10.69
N THR A 89 -10.21 2.42 9.57
CA THR A 89 -9.17 1.44 9.26
C THR A 89 -7.87 2.13 8.89
N SER A 90 -6.75 1.53 9.27
CA SER A 90 -5.41 1.97 8.89
C SER A 90 -4.52 0.74 8.77
N ILE A 91 -4.42 0.21 7.57
CA ILE A 91 -3.56 -0.94 7.25
C ILE A 91 -2.25 -0.38 6.71
N PRO A 92 -1.10 -0.65 7.37
CA PRO A 92 0.19 -0.17 6.90
C PRO A 92 0.63 -0.87 5.62
N THR A 93 1.57 -0.27 4.92
CA THR A 93 2.23 -0.84 3.75
C THR A 93 3.23 -1.93 4.14
N HIS A 94 3.52 -2.86 3.21
CA HIS A 94 4.46 -3.96 3.42
C HIS A 94 5.37 -4.16 2.20
N ASN A 95 6.50 -4.80 2.42
CA ASN A 95 7.44 -5.12 1.35
C ASN A 95 6.85 -6.14 0.37
N LEU A 96 6.90 -5.83 -0.93
CA LEU A 96 6.31 -6.66 -1.99
C LEU A 96 6.90 -8.07 -2.01
N THR A 97 8.22 -8.21 -1.86
CA THR A 97 8.90 -9.50 -1.88
C THR A 97 8.48 -10.35 -0.69
N GLU A 98 8.42 -9.77 0.51
CA GLU A 98 7.96 -10.44 1.73
C GLU A 98 6.52 -10.91 1.59
N VAL A 99 5.63 -10.05 1.09
CA VAL A 99 4.22 -10.38 0.88
C VAL A 99 4.05 -11.51 -0.14
N ILE A 100 4.81 -11.50 -1.23
CA ILE A 100 4.78 -12.59 -2.22
C ILE A 100 5.27 -13.90 -1.59
N ASN A 101 6.38 -13.87 -0.86
CA ASN A 101 6.90 -15.07 -0.18
C ASN A 101 5.89 -15.63 0.85
N GLY A 102 5.26 -14.76 1.64
CA GLY A 102 4.19 -15.15 2.55
C GLY A 102 2.98 -15.74 1.83
N THR A 103 2.62 -15.18 0.67
CA THR A 103 1.52 -15.70 -0.16
C THR A 103 1.86 -17.10 -0.71
N LEU A 104 3.08 -17.32 -1.18
CA LEU A 104 3.54 -18.64 -1.63
C LEU A 104 3.51 -19.67 -0.50
N ALA A 105 4.00 -19.29 0.69
CA ALA A 105 3.94 -20.15 1.87
C ALA A 105 2.49 -20.52 2.28
N LEU A 106 1.54 -19.57 2.16
CA LEU A 106 0.12 -19.82 2.41
C LEU A 106 -0.49 -20.77 1.36
N ILE A 107 -0.09 -20.67 0.09
CA ILE A 107 -0.56 -21.56 -0.97
C ILE A 107 -0.04 -22.99 -0.73
N GLU A 108 1.22 -23.14 -0.31
CA GLU A 108 1.81 -24.44 0.02
C GLU A 108 1.22 -25.06 1.29
N ASN A 109 0.91 -24.23 2.27
CA ASN A 109 0.31 -24.67 3.55
C ASN A 109 -0.86 -23.73 3.92
N PRO A 110 -2.12 -24.08 3.54
CA PRO A 110 -3.30 -23.26 3.85
C PRO A 110 -3.59 -23.10 5.35
N ASP A 111 -3.07 -23.98 6.20
CA ASP A 111 -3.24 -23.96 7.65
C ASP A 111 -2.10 -23.20 8.37
N ILE A 112 -1.25 -22.48 7.64
CA ILE A 112 -0.15 -21.72 8.21
C ILE A 112 -0.64 -20.69 9.24
N THR A 113 0.02 -20.63 10.39
CA THR A 113 -0.34 -19.68 11.45
C THR A 113 0.21 -18.27 11.18
N ILE A 114 -0.35 -17.27 11.89
CA ILE A 114 0.14 -15.89 11.80
C ILE A 114 1.61 -15.82 12.22
N GLU A 115 2.03 -16.54 13.25
CA GLU A 115 3.42 -16.59 13.70
C GLU A 115 4.36 -17.13 12.61
N GLN A 116 3.94 -18.16 11.90
CA GLN A 116 4.72 -18.71 10.79
C GLN A 116 4.74 -17.78 9.58
N LEU A 117 3.63 -17.09 9.28
CA LEU A 117 3.62 -16.06 8.24
C LEU A 117 4.53 -14.89 8.57
N MET A 118 4.71 -14.55 9.83
CA MET A 118 5.66 -13.52 10.27
C MET A 118 7.13 -13.89 10.06
N GLU A 119 7.47 -15.13 9.73
CA GLU A 119 8.82 -15.51 9.28
C GLU A 119 9.11 -14.98 7.87
N TYR A 120 8.07 -14.74 7.07
CA TYR A 120 8.13 -14.21 5.71
C TYR A 120 7.81 -12.71 5.66
N ILE A 121 6.79 -12.28 6.40
CA ILE A 121 6.34 -10.88 6.49
C ILE A 121 6.65 -10.39 7.90
N LEU A 122 7.84 -9.86 8.09
CA LEU A 122 8.38 -9.53 9.41
C LEU A 122 7.62 -8.40 10.09
N ALA A 123 7.36 -7.32 9.34
CA ALA A 123 6.75 -6.10 9.85
C ALA A 123 6.31 -5.18 8.71
N PRO A 124 5.53 -4.11 9.00
CA PRO A 124 5.25 -3.06 8.03
C PRO A 124 6.51 -2.45 7.43
N ASP A 125 6.43 -2.05 6.15
CA ASP A 125 7.49 -1.37 5.40
C ASP A 125 6.94 -0.02 4.90
N PHE A 126 7.36 1.07 5.51
CA PHE A 126 6.82 2.40 5.25
C PHE A 126 7.50 3.09 4.06
N PRO A 127 6.76 3.88 3.24
CA PRO A 127 7.30 4.54 2.05
C PRO A 127 8.51 5.44 2.34
N THR A 128 8.49 6.14 3.47
CA THR A 128 9.54 7.09 3.89
C THR A 128 10.67 6.42 4.69
N GLY A 129 10.62 5.11 4.86
CA GLY A 129 11.55 4.37 5.72
C GLY A 129 11.22 4.57 7.20
N ALA A 130 11.89 3.92 8.04
CA ALA A 130 12.00 4.04 9.50
C ALA A 130 12.54 2.73 10.08
N THR A 131 13.03 2.76 11.31
CA THR A 131 13.39 1.56 12.06
C THR A 131 12.26 1.22 13.05
N ILE A 132 11.75 -0.01 12.98
CA ILE A 132 10.72 -0.48 13.93
C ILE A 132 11.40 -0.89 15.23
N MET A 133 10.94 -0.30 16.33
CA MET A 133 11.46 -0.57 17.67
C MET A 133 10.66 -1.67 18.36
N GLY A 134 11.14 -2.90 18.24
CA GLY A 134 10.55 -4.09 18.87
C GLY A 134 9.41 -4.73 18.06
N LEU A 135 9.42 -6.04 17.98
CA LEU A 135 8.47 -6.84 17.20
C LEU A 135 7.22 -7.28 18.00
N SER A 136 7.23 -7.13 19.32
CA SER A 136 6.11 -7.59 20.16
C SER A 136 4.80 -6.85 19.87
N SER A 137 4.88 -5.55 19.61
CA SER A 137 3.74 -4.72 19.24
C SER A 137 3.22 -5.05 17.83
N VAL A 138 4.12 -5.34 16.90
CA VAL A 138 3.78 -5.79 15.54
C VAL A 138 3.05 -7.13 15.60
N LYS A 139 3.59 -8.10 16.35
CA LYS A 139 2.96 -9.41 16.54
C LYS A 139 1.56 -9.29 17.11
N LYS A 140 1.38 -8.45 18.15
CA LYS A 140 0.07 -8.17 18.73
C LYS A 140 -0.87 -7.55 17.70
N ALA A 141 -0.40 -6.59 16.92
CA ALA A 141 -1.21 -5.94 15.90
C ALA A 141 -1.68 -6.93 14.82
N TYR A 142 -0.82 -7.81 14.37
CA TYR A 142 -1.17 -8.85 13.39
C TYR A 142 -2.16 -9.89 13.93
N GLN A 143 -2.02 -10.26 15.21
CA GLN A 143 -2.93 -11.23 15.86
C GLN A 143 -4.31 -10.65 16.16
N THR A 144 -4.39 -9.39 16.55
CA THR A 144 -5.63 -8.77 17.05
C THR A 144 -6.28 -7.81 16.06
N GLY A 145 -5.59 -7.42 14.99
CA GLY A 145 -6.00 -6.35 14.09
C GLY A 145 -5.86 -4.95 14.67
N MET A 146 -5.33 -4.81 15.90
CA MET A 146 -5.14 -3.52 16.57
C MET A 146 -3.81 -3.48 17.31
N GLY A 147 -3.06 -2.40 17.14
CA GLY A 147 -1.79 -2.20 17.82
C GLY A 147 -1.16 -0.86 17.49
N THR A 148 -0.12 -0.52 18.24
CA THR A 148 0.71 0.66 18.01
C THR A 148 2.12 0.18 17.71
N VAL A 149 2.68 0.61 16.59
CA VAL A 149 4.05 0.30 16.20
C VAL A 149 4.92 1.53 16.49
N CYS A 150 5.98 1.33 17.28
CA CYS A 150 6.93 2.39 17.58
C CYS A 150 7.98 2.47 16.46
N LEU A 151 8.13 3.64 15.88
CA LEU A 151 9.06 3.92 14.81
C LEU A 151 10.16 4.84 15.30
N LEU A 152 11.41 4.51 15.00
CA LEU A 152 12.53 5.44 15.08
C LEU A 152 12.80 5.98 13.69
N TYR A 153 12.56 7.27 13.53
CA TYR A 153 12.90 8.00 12.33
C TYR A 153 14.29 8.59 12.50
N THR A 154 15.22 8.16 11.68
CA THR A 154 16.54 8.81 11.61
C THR A 154 16.51 9.78 10.45
N SER A 155 16.31 11.07 10.74
CA SER A 155 16.62 12.12 9.76
C SER A 155 18.12 12.23 9.60
N ASP A 156 18.61 12.54 8.41
CA ASP A 156 19.99 12.96 8.22
C ASP A 156 20.24 14.23 9.04
N ALA A 157 21.46 14.40 9.56
CA ALA A 157 21.83 15.54 10.41
C ALA A 157 21.55 16.93 9.79
N ALA A 158 21.27 16.99 8.50
CA ALA A 158 20.84 18.19 7.80
C ALA A 158 19.35 18.52 8.04
N ASP A 159 18.51 17.52 8.35
CA ASP A 159 17.08 17.70 8.60
C ASP A 159 16.82 18.03 10.08
N ASP A 160 17.76 17.73 10.99
CA ASP A 160 17.65 18.06 12.42
C ASP A 160 17.67 19.59 12.69
N LEU A 161 17.98 20.41 11.68
CA LEU A 161 17.92 21.88 11.77
C LEU A 161 16.55 22.48 11.46
N ILE A 162 15.58 21.65 11.02
CA ILE A 162 14.19 22.07 10.84
C ILE A 162 13.39 21.50 12.03
N GLY A 163 13.83 21.93 13.19
CA GLY A 163 13.19 21.53 14.44
C GLY A 163 11.77 22.05 14.55
N VAL A 164 10.96 21.18 15.06
CA VAL A 164 9.72 21.24 15.85
C VAL A 164 8.58 20.52 15.21
#